data_b87216107498123c3d883c3d750a35d2
#
_entry.id   b87216107498123c3d883c3d750a35d2
#
_cell.length_a   1.000
_cell.length_b   1.000
_cell.length_c   1.000
_cell.angle_alpha   90.00
_cell.angle_beta   90.00
_cell.angle_gamma   90.00
#
_symmetry.space_group_name_H-M   'P 1'
#
loop_
_entity.id
_entity.type
_entity.pdbx_description
1 polymer ?
#
loop_
_entity_poly.entity_id
_entity_poly.type
_entity_poly.pdbx_seq_one_letter_code
_entity_poly.pdbx_strand_id
1 'polypeptide(L)'
;MYADNTLTPKEAIRLCALGTLAVKPYRYSVLANSVRHFVSHLLGPSLDMMGTSIELLKYEGLVESVEDDGADDEEIAITEEGRTALHALLTANVRSSAQDLNDLIIAIKFRFLHLLAASDQKDQIALLKDVCEGELGRLENLRQHHAEDE
;
A
#
# COMPACT_ATOMS: atom_id res chain seq x y z
N MET A 1 12.65 1.81 -0.41
CA MET A 1 12.08 2.97 -1.16
C MET A 1 13.05 3.38 -2.24
N TYR A 2 12.55 3.71 -3.40
CA TYR A 2 13.40 4.16 -4.51
C TYR A 2 13.95 5.57 -4.25
N ALA A 3 14.96 5.98 -5.03
CA ALA A 3 15.63 7.27 -4.88
C ALA A 3 14.69 8.49 -5.03
N ASP A 4 13.62 8.35 -5.78
CA ASP A 4 12.58 9.38 -5.95
C ASP A 4 11.51 9.37 -4.85
N ASN A 5 11.74 8.63 -3.79
CA ASN A 5 10.83 8.46 -2.66
C ASN A 5 9.50 7.78 -3.03
N THR A 6 9.51 6.90 -4.02
CA THR A 6 8.38 6.04 -4.39
C THR A 6 8.55 4.64 -3.82
N LEU A 7 7.45 3.92 -3.63
CA LEU A 7 7.44 2.61 -2.97
C LEU A 7 7.88 1.49 -3.91
N THR A 8 8.66 0.55 -3.36
CA THR A 8 8.93 -0.75 -3.99
C THR A 8 7.71 -1.67 -3.84
N PRO A 9 7.63 -2.79 -4.62
CA PRO A 9 6.53 -3.76 -4.44
C PRO A 9 6.41 -4.30 -3.02
N LYS A 10 7.54 -4.60 -2.37
CA LYS A 10 7.54 -5.08 -0.98
C LYS A 10 6.99 -4.03 -0.02
N GLU A 11 7.34 -2.78 -0.23
CA GLU A 11 6.85 -1.67 0.59
C GLU A 11 5.35 -1.41 0.38
N ALA A 12 4.84 -1.62 -0.83
CA ALA A 12 3.40 -1.52 -1.09
C ALA A 12 2.61 -2.58 -0.30
N ILE A 13 3.11 -3.81 -0.25
CA ILE A 13 2.52 -4.89 0.56
C ILE A 13 2.61 -4.55 2.05
N ARG A 14 3.76 -4.06 2.50
CA ARG A 14 4.00 -3.63 3.88
C ARG A 14 3.02 -2.52 4.28
N LEU A 15 2.82 -1.54 3.41
CA LEU A 15 1.86 -0.46 3.61
C LEU A 15 0.43 -1.01 3.79
N CYS A 16 0.02 -1.94 2.95
CA CYS A 16 -1.30 -2.57 3.04
C CYS A 16 -1.50 -3.31 4.38
N ALA A 17 -0.50 -4.08 4.81
CA ALA A 17 -0.55 -4.82 6.07
C ALA A 17 -0.59 -3.87 7.28
N LEU A 18 0.29 -2.91 7.34
CA LEU A 18 0.34 -1.94 8.45
C LEU A 18 -0.91 -1.07 8.51
N GLY A 19 -1.42 -0.63 7.38
CA GLY A 19 -2.66 0.14 7.32
C GLY A 19 -3.86 -0.65 7.82
N THR A 20 -3.96 -1.92 7.46
CA THR A 20 -5.01 -2.82 7.94
C THR A 20 -4.95 -2.96 9.46
N LEU A 21 -3.75 -3.18 10.02
CA LEU A 21 -3.54 -3.32 11.45
C LEU A 21 -3.72 -2.02 12.24
N ALA A 22 -3.56 -0.87 11.60
CA ALA A 22 -3.76 0.43 12.24
C ALA A 22 -5.23 0.66 12.64
N VAL A 23 -6.16 -0.01 11.98
CA VAL A 23 -7.59 0.06 12.28
C VAL A 23 -7.92 -0.76 13.54
N LYS A 24 -7.44 -2.00 13.59
CA LYS A 24 -7.56 -2.90 14.74
C LYS A 24 -6.60 -4.09 14.59
N PRO A 25 -6.31 -4.82 15.68
CA PRO A 25 -5.59 -6.08 15.58
C PRO A 25 -6.37 -7.12 14.77
N TYR A 26 -5.65 -8.02 14.12
CA TYR A 26 -6.20 -9.12 13.34
C TYR A 26 -5.42 -10.40 13.60
N ARG A 27 -6.08 -11.54 13.46
CA ARG A 27 -5.39 -12.83 13.43
C ARG A 27 -4.54 -12.92 12.15
N TYR A 28 -3.41 -13.60 12.25
CA TYR A 28 -2.45 -13.74 11.15
C TYR A 28 -3.12 -14.19 9.84
N SER A 29 -3.93 -15.24 9.90
CA SER A 29 -4.63 -15.77 8.71
C SER A 29 -5.58 -14.75 8.08
N VAL A 30 -6.31 -14.01 8.91
CA VAL A 30 -7.24 -12.98 8.43
C VAL A 30 -6.48 -11.82 7.80
N LEU A 31 -5.39 -11.39 8.43
CA LEU A 31 -4.52 -10.34 7.88
C LEU A 31 -3.93 -10.76 6.53
N ALA A 32 -3.33 -11.95 6.47
CA ALA A 32 -2.72 -12.47 5.25
C ALA A 32 -3.74 -12.58 4.11
N ASN A 33 -4.94 -13.09 4.40
CA ASN A 33 -6.00 -13.21 3.41
C ASN A 33 -6.52 -11.85 2.94
N SER A 34 -6.68 -10.89 3.86
CA SER A 34 -7.13 -9.54 3.54
C SER A 34 -6.15 -8.82 2.61
N VAL A 35 -4.87 -8.88 2.93
CA VAL A 35 -3.81 -8.26 2.12
C VAL A 35 -3.69 -8.96 0.77
N ARG A 36 -3.68 -10.29 0.75
CA ARG A 36 -3.62 -11.08 -0.49
C ARG A 36 -4.81 -10.77 -1.39
N HIS A 37 -6.00 -10.71 -0.83
CA HIS A 37 -7.22 -10.40 -1.59
C HIS A 37 -7.14 -9.02 -2.25
N PHE A 38 -6.72 -8.02 -1.49
CA PHE A 38 -6.58 -6.65 -2.00
C PHE A 38 -5.51 -6.56 -3.09
N VAL A 39 -4.34 -7.14 -2.86
CA VAL A 39 -3.21 -7.10 -3.79
C VAL A 39 -3.51 -7.90 -5.06
N SER A 40 -4.09 -9.10 -4.94
CA SER A 40 -4.39 -9.95 -6.10
C SER A 40 -5.49 -9.37 -6.99
N HIS A 41 -6.39 -8.59 -6.43
CA HIS A 41 -7.44 -7.91 -7.20
C HIS A 41 -6.86 -6.88 -8.19
N LEU A 42 -5.71 -6.32 -7.87
CA LEU A 42 -5.05 -5.28 -8.66
C LEU A 42 -3.87 -5.79 -9.49
N LEU A 43 -3.12 -6.77 -8.98
CA LEU A 43 -1.90 -7.28 -9.63
C LEU A 43 -2.03 -8.71 -10.18
N GLY A 44 -3.14 -9.40 -9.90
CA GLY A 44 -3.31 -10.80 -10.30
C GLY A 44 -2.63 -11.79 -9.33
N PRO A 45 -2.69 -13.12 -9.61
CA PRO A 45 -2.42 -14.17 -8.64
C PRO A 45 -0.94 -14.48 -8.35
N SER A 46 0.01 -13.75 -8.88
CA SER A 46 1.44 -14.11 -8.88
C SER A 46 2.25 -13.67 -7.65
N LEU A 47 1.62 -13.17 -6.58
CA LEU A 47 2.34 -12.66 -5.42
C LEU A 47 2.35 -13.65 -4.26
N ASP A 48 3.30 -14.58 -4.32
CA ASP A 48 3.59 -15.55 -3.26
C ASP A 48 4.53 -14.95 -2.19
N MET A 49 4.52 -13.63 -2.01
CA MET A 49 5.44 -12.92 -1.12
C MET A 49 4.85 -12.57 0.24
N MET A 50 3.61 -12.95 0.48
CA MET A 50 2.82 -12.44 1.61
C MET A 50 3.28 -12.95 2.98
N GLY A 51 3.53 -14.26 3.10
CA GLY A 51 3.94 -14.86 4.36
C GLY A 51 5.27 -14.30 4.86
N THR A 52 6.22 -14.15 3.95
CA THR A 52 7.55 -13.60 4.26
C THR A 52 7.46 -12.14 4.71
N SER A 53 6.55 -11.36 4.12
CA SER A 53 6.40 -9.94 4.46
C SER A 53 5.89 -9.72 5.88
N ILE A 54 4.90 -10.49 6.32
CA ILE A 54 4.34 -10.37 7.68
C ILE A 54 5.37 -10.82 8.74
N GLU A 55 6.06 -11.93 8.50
CA GLU A 55 7.13 -12.39 9.39
C GLU A 55 8.26 -11.36 9.50
N LEU A 56 8.62 -10.72 8.40
CA LEU A 56 9.64 -9.68 8.38
C LEU A 56 9.20 -8.45 9.19
N LEU A 57 7.94 -8.03 9.10
CA LEU A 57 7.40 -6.95 9.92
C LEU A 57 7.51 -7.25 11.40
N LYS A 58 7.24 -8.50 11.78
CA LYS A 58 7.37 -8.96 13.16
C LYS A 58 8.83 -8.94 13.62
N TYR A 59 9.74 -9.43 12.78
CA TYR A 59 11.18 -9.40 13.04
C TYR A 59 11.71 -7.97 13.19
N GLU A 60 11.24 -7.04 12.41
CA GLU A 60 11.64 -5.62 12.46
C GLU A 60 10.96 -4.84 13.61
N GLY A 61 10.05 -5.47 14.36
CA GLY A 61 9.38 -4.83 15.49
C GLY A 61 8.27 -3.87 15.10
N LEU A 62 7.78 -3.92 13.87
CA LEU A 62 6.69 -3.07 13.38
C LEU A 62 5.32 -3.61 13.75
N VAL A 63 5.24 -4.89 14.01
CA VAL A 63 4.04 -5.59 14.53
C VAL A 63 4.46 -6.53 15.65
N GLU A 64 3.49 -6.91 16.50
CA GLU A 64 3.72 -7.81 17.63
C GLU A 64 2.53 -8.75 17.83
N SER A 65 2.77 -9.90 18.47
CA SER A 65 1.70 -10.78 18.92
C SER A 65 1.05 -10.21 20.17
N VAL A 66 -0.27 -10.07 20.17
CA VAL A 66 -1.02 -9.46 21.29
C VAL A 66 -1.25 -10.46 22.41
N GLU A 67 -1.55 -11.72 22.06
CA GLU A 67 -1.79 -12.79 23.01
C GLU A 67 -1.19 -14.10 22.50
N ASP A 68 -0.42 -14.75 23.38
CA ASP A 68 0.04 -16.11 23.18
C ASP A 68 -0.91 -17.04 23.95
N ASP A 69 -2.07 -17.32 23.39
CA ASP A 69 -3.05 -18.26 23.93
C ASP A 69 -2.80 -19.71 23.49
N GLY A 70 -1.64 -19.96 22.86
CA GLY A 70 -1.27 -21.27 22.33
C GLY A 70 -1.98 -21.63 21.03
N ALA A 71 -2.73 -20.70 20.43
CA ALA A 71 -3.36 -20.90 19.13
C ALA A 71 -2.33 -20.80 18.02
N ASP A 72 -2.45 -21.64 17.00
CA ASP A 72 -1.57 -21.62 15.81
C ASP A 72 -1.73 -20.32 15.00
N ASP A 73 -2.85 -19.61 15.18
CA ASP A 73 -3.18 -18.38 14.47
C ASP A 73 -3.18 -17.20 15.45
N GLU A 74 -2.00 -16.65 15.67
CA GLU A 74 -1.80 -15.55 16.63
C GLU A 74 -2.47 -14.25 16.21
N GLU A 75 -2.92 -13.47 17.20
CA GLU A 75 -3.43 -12.12 16.97
C GLU A 75 -2.26 -11.14 16.88
N ILE A 76 -2.25 -10.32 15.84
CA ILE A 76 -1.17 -9.38 15.52
C ILE A 76 -1.68 -7.96 15.62
N ALA A 77 -0.90 -7.09 16.26
CA ALA A 77 -1.16 -5.66 16.38
C ALA A 77 0.02 -4.84 15.89
N ILE A 78 -0.26 -3.63 15.43
CA ILE A 78 0.76 -2.66 15.04
C ILE A 78 1.42 -2.06 16.29
N THR A 79 2.73 -1.84 16.23
CA THR A 79 3.49 -1.15 17.29
C THR A 79 3.59 0.35 17.01
N GLU A 80 4.15 1.13 17.94
CA GLU A 80 4.45 2.55 17.71
C GLU A 80 5.45 2.73 16.55
N GLU A 81 6.46 1.88 16.50
CA GLU A 81 7.43 1.85 15.38
C GLU A 81 6.71 1.53 14.06
N GLY A 82 5.74 0.62 14.12
CA GLY A 82 4.89 0.28 12.98
C GLY A 82 4.06 1.46 12.51
N ARG A 83 3.52 2.26 13.42
CA ARG A 83 2.77 3.47 13.08
C ARG A 83 3.65 4.53 12.43
N THR A 84 4.87 4.69 12.90
CA THR A 84 5.86 5.59 12.29
C THR A 84 6.21 5.13 10.87
N ALA A 85 6.45 3.84 10.68
CA ALA A 85 6.71 3.25 9.37
C ALA A 85 5.50 3.42 8.43
N LEU A 86 4.30 3.20 8.95
CA LEU A 86 3.06 3.40 8.19
C LEU A 86 2.94 4.83 7.66
N HIS A 87 3.18 5.82 8.51
CA HIS A 87 3.14 7.23 8.11
C HIS A 87 4.14 7.52 6.99
N ALA A 88 5.37 7.04 7.12
CA ALA A 88 6.41 7.23 6.11
C ALA A 88 6.01 6.62 4.75
N LEU A 89 5.47 5.40 4.77
CA LEU A 89 5.02 4.73 3.55
C LEU A 89 3.79 5.41 2.93
N LEU A 90 2.85 5.82 3.77
CA LEU A 90 1.59 6.43 3.32
C LEU A 90 1.80 7.84 2.75
N THR A 91 2.85 8.53 3.14
CA THR A 91 3.21 9.87 2.64
C THR A 91 4.27 9.83 1.53
N ALA A 92 4.70 8.64 1.10
CA ALA A 92 5.64 8.48 -0.01
C ALA A 92 5.08 9.02 -1.33
N ASN A 93 5.98 9.36 -2.24
CA ASN A 93 5.63 9.87 -3.57
C ASN A 93 5.05 8.76 -4.46
N VAL A 94 4.30 9.16 -5.46
CA VAL A 94 3.73 8.26 -6.48
C VAL A 94 4.25 8.69 -7.85
N ARG A 95 4.69 7.70 -8.63
CA ARG A 95 5.12 7.95 -10.01
C ARG A 95 3.92 8.09 -10.93
N SER A 96 4.03 9.00 -11.91
CA SER A 96 3.09 9.09 -13.02
C SER A 96 3.51 8.07 -14.09
N SER A 97 3.10 6.83 -13.94
CA SER A 97 3.38 5.77 -14.89
C SER A 97 2.21 4.78 -14.98
N ALA A 98 2.08 4.13 -16.14
CA ALA A 98 1.02 3.15 -16.40
C ALA A 98 1.46 1.74 -15.96
N GLN A 99 2.05 1.59 -14.79
CA GLN A 99 2.43 0.31 -14.23
C GLN A 99 1.41 -0.17 -13.19
N ASP A 100 1.14 -1.47 -13.18
CA ASP A 100 0.20 -2.10 -12.24
C ASP A 100 0.56 -1.81 -10.77
N LEU A 101 1.86 -1.75 -10.46
CA LEU A 101 2.33 -1.39 -9.12
C LEU A 101 1.88 0.02 -8.73
N ASN A 102 1.93 0.96 -9.67
CA ASN A 102 1.52 2.34 -9.42
C ASN A 102 0.02 2.42 -9.09
N ASP A 103 -0.80 1.69 -9.83
CA ASP A 103 -2.24 1.60 -9.60
C ASP A 103 -2.54 0.99 -8.23
N LEU A 104 -1.79 -0.04 -7.84
CA LEU A 104 -1.90 -0.64 -6.51
C LEU A 104 -1.58 0.37 -5.41
N ILE A 105 -0.49 1.11 -5.55
CA ILE A 105 -0.07 2.11 -4.55
C ILE A 105 -1.13 3.20 -4.41
N ILE A 106 -1.67 3.70 -5.51
CA ILE A 106 -2.73 4.71 -5.50
C ILE A 106 -3.97 4.18 -4.76
N ALA A 107 -4.39 2.95 -5.06
CA ALA A 107 -5.54 2.33 -4.42
C ALA A 107 -5.32 2.16 -2.91
N ILE A 108 -4.13 1.73 -2.49
CA ILE A 108 -3.78 1.58 -1.07
C ILE A 108 -3.81 2.93 -0.36
N LYS A 109 -3.26 3.97 -0.98
CA LYS A 109 -3.26 5.32 -0.41
C LYS A 109 -4.69 5.83 -0.17
N PHE A 110 -5.60 5.65 -1.12
CA PHE A 110 -7.00 6.02 -0.95
C PHE A 110 -7.66 5.23 0.18
N ARG A 111 -7.37 3.94 0.29
CA ARG A 111 -7.94 3.08 1.32
C ARG A 111 -7.58 3.56 2.73
N PHE A 112 -6.37 4.05 2.93
CA PHE A 112 -5.84 4.41 4.25
C PHE A 112 -5.64 5.92 4.45
N LEU A 113 -6.14 6.74 3.55
CA LEU A 113 -5.98 8.19 3.61
C LEU A 113 -6.52 8.78 4.94
N HIS A 114 -7.60 8.20 5.46
CA HIS A 114 -8.23 8.62 6.70
C HIS A 114 -7.35 8.45 7.95
N LEU A 115 -6.26 7.69 7.85
CA LEU A 115 -5.30 7.49 8.94
C LEU A 115 -4.32 8.67 9.10
N LEU A 116 -4.27 9.56 8.13
CA LEU A 116 -3.40 10.73 8.17
C LEU A 116 -4.09 11.93 8.83
N ALA A 117 -3.29 12.84 9.40
CA ALA A 117 -3.78 14.14 9.84
C ALA A 117 -4.32 14.95 8.65
N ALA A 118 -5.20 15.91 8.91
CA ALA A 118 -5.87 16.69 7.86
C ALA A 118 -4.90 17.39 6.90
N SER A 119 -3.79 17.93 7.40
CA SER A 119 -2.76 18.57 6.58
C SER A 119 -2.09 17.58 5.63
N ASP A 120 -1.73 16.39 6.13
CA ASP A 120 -1.14 15.33 5.32
C ASP A 120 -2.14 14.78 4.29
N GLN A 121 -3.42 14.68 4.66
CA GLN A 121 -4.49 14.27 3.73
C GLN A 121 -4.56 15.23 2.54
N LYS A 122 -4.52 16.54 2.78
CA LYS A 122 -4.54 17.55 1.72
C LYS A 122 -3.36 17.42 0.79
N ASP A 123 -2.15 17.22 1.33
CA ASP A 123 -0.94 17.05 0.55
C ASP A 123 -1.02 15.79 -0.33
N GLN A 124 -1.52 14.69 0.22
CA GLN A 124 -1.68 13.45 -0.53
C GLN A 124 -2.77 13.54 -1.59
N ILE A 125 -3.88 14.21 -1.33
CA ILE A 125 -4.94 14.45 -2.32
C ILE A 125 -4.39 15.28 -3.48
N ALA A 126 -3.62 16.34 -3.19
CA ALA A 126 -2.98 17.14 -4.23
C ALA A 126 -2.02 16.32 -5.09
N LEU A 127 -1.19 15.49 -4.45
CA LEU A 127 -0.27 14.58 -5.15
C LEU A 127 -1.02 13.60 -6.05
N LEU A 128 -2.05 12.94 -5.54
CA LEU A 128 -2.84 11.96 -6.30
C LEU A 128 -3.59 12.62 -7.45
N LYS A 129 -4.09 13.82 -7.24
CA LYS A 129 -4.73 14.62 -8.31
C LYS A 129 -3.76 14.92 -9.45
N ASP A 130 -2.54 15.37 -9.12
CA ASP A 130 -1.51 15.65 -10.13
C ASP A 130 -1.13 14.39 -10.91
N VAL A 131 -0.98 13.25 -10.24
CA VAL A 131 -0.69 11.96 -10.88
C VAL A 131 -1.81 11.56 -11.83
N CYS A 132 -3.07 11.67 -11.41
CA CYS A 132 -4.23 11.33 -12.23
C CYS A 132 -4.36 12.26 -13.43
N GLU A 133 -4.13 13.56 -13.27
CA GLU A 133 -4.14 14.54 -14.36
C GLU A 133 -3.03 14.25 -15.38
N GLY A 134 -1.82 13.86 -14.90
CA GLY A 134 -0.72 13.46 -15.77
C GLY A 134 -1.04 12.21 -16.58
N GLU A 135 -1.65 11.20 -15.97
CA GLU A 135 -2.09 9.99 -16.66
C GLU A 135 -3.20 10.28 -17.68
N LEU A 136 -4.16 11.12 -17.32
CA LEU A 136 -5.22 11.53 -18.24
C LEU A 136 -4.65 12.26 -19.45
N GLY A 137 -3.72 13.19 -19.24
CA GLY A 137 -3.04 13.92 -20.32
C GLY A 137 -2.28 12.97 -21.26
N ARG A 138 -1.58 11.97 -20.69
CA ARG A 138 -0.86 10.96 -21.47
C ARG A 138 -1.83 10.12 -22.32
N LEU A 139 -2.94 9.70 -21.76
CA LEU A 139 -3.95 8.91 -22.47
C LEU A 139 -4.63 9.72 -23.58
N GLU A 140 -4.90 11.00 -23.34
CA GLU A 140 -5.46 11.90 -24.35
C GLU A 140 -4.48 12.11 -25.52
N ASN A 141 -3.19 12.27 -25.26
CA ASN A 141 -2.17 12.35 -26.29
C ASN A 141 -2.11 11.08 -27.15
N LEU A 142 -2.16 9.90 -26.50
CA LEU A 142 -2.19 8.62 -27.22
C LEU A 142 -3.44 8.50 -28.09
N ARG A 143 -4.58 8.95 -27.59
CA ARG A 143 -5.83 8.95 -28.36
C ARG A 143 -5.75 9.86 -29.59
N GLN A 144 -5.17 11.03 -29.45
CA GLN A 144 -4.97 11.95 -30.58
C GLN A 144 -4.02 11.36 -31.62
N HIS A 145 -2.89 10.79 -31.20
CA HIS A 145 -1.97 10.10 -32.11
C HIS A 145 -2.65 8.95 -32.86
N HIS A 146 -3.48 8.19 -32.17
CA HIS A 146 -4.21 7.07 -32.78
C HIS A 146 -5.26 7.56 -33.81
N ALA A 147 -5.87 8.70 -33.58
CA ALA A 147 -6.82 9.31 -34.50
C ALA A 147 -6.13 9.90 -35.75
N GLU A 148 -4.88 10.36 -35.62
CA GLU A 148 -4.10 10.91 -36.73
C GLU A 148 -3.52 9.81 -37.65
N ASP A 149 -3.32 8.60 -37.12
CA ASP A 149 -2.81 7.44 -37.87
C ASP A 149 -3.89 6.69 -38.67
N GLU A 150 -5.14 7.06 -38.53
CA GLU A 150 -6.26 6.58 -39.35
C GLU A 150 -6.45 7.49 -40.58
#